data_ab84bab2fa1d142679525943889acb40
#
_entry.id   ab84bab2fa1d142679525943889acb40
#
_cell.length_a   1.000
_cell.length_b   1.000
_cell.length_c   1.000
_cell.angle_alpha   90.00
_cell.angle_beta   90.00
_cell.angle_gamma   90.00
#
_symmetry.space_group_name_H-M   'P 1'
#
loop_
_entity.id
_entity.type
_entity.pdbx_description
1 polymer ?
#
loop_
_entity_poly.entity_id
_entity_poly.type
_entity_poly.pdbx_seq_one_letter_code
_entity_poly.pdbx_strand_id
1 'polypeptide(L)'
;DGKIKNEYKQADFIKLSVKKLNELGLRDKTKTKLTVPEIRSGGSLNVKNIEFKFNGIDEGLFFKNISFEMGKIYGIVGKNGKGKSTLLRCLVGCERKSKDEIYLDGKRLSKADRIKISSLVMQDVNHQLFTDSVIGEVGLGIKNAEIDYVEDILKKLDLYELKDCHPMSLSGGQKQRVVIASILCKDSKLLFFDEPTSGMDFYNMMNISNLINECKTNNNIIFIVSHDQEFLNSIADYIIYL
;
A
#
# COMPACT_ATOMS: atom_id res chain seq x y z
N ASP A 1 24.77 -8.12 9.74
CA ASP A 1 26.05 -8.79 10.10
C ASP A 1 27.23 -7.83 10.28
N GLY A 2 27.11 -6.55 9.94
CA GLY A 2 28.14 -5.52 10.10
C GLY A 2 29.45 -5.74 9.33
N LYS A 3 29.52 -6.71 8.44
CA LYS A 3 30.69 -6.99 7.61
C LYS A 3 30.58 -6.28 6.27
N ILE A 4 31.63 -5.53 5.88
CA ILE A 4 31.74 -4.96 4.53
C ILE A 4 31.84 -6.12 3.54
N LYS A 5 30.85 -6.27 2.66
CA LYS A 5 30.83 -7.34 1.64
C LYS A 5 31.62 -6.95 0.38
N ASN A 6 31.56 -5.69 0.00
CA ASN A 6 32.27 -5.14 -1.16
C ASN A 6 32.57 -3.65 -0.97
N GLU A 7 33.70 -3.20 -1.48
CA GLU A 7 34.07 -1.79 -1.58
C GLU A 7 34.17 -1.37 -3.04
N TYR A 8 33.58 -0.23 -3.39
CA TYR A 8 33.64 0.35 -4.74
C TYR A 8 34.03 1.83 -4.65
N LYS A 9 34.92 2.28 -5.53
CA LYS A 9 35.10 3.71 -5.74
C LYS A 9 33.83 4.31 -6.35
N GLN A 10 33.50 5.55 -6.01
CA GLN A 10 32.26 6.22 -6.47
C GLN A 10 32.10 6.16 -8.01
N ALA A 11 33.18 6.33 -8.77
CA ALA A 11 33.15 6.27 -10.22
C ALA A 11 32.83 4.87 -10.79
N ASP A 12 33.22 3.81 -10.08
CA ASP A 12 32.98 2.42 -10.48
C ASP A 12 31.57 1.98 -10.06
N PHE A 13 31.08 2.48 -8.92
CA PHE A 13 29.72 2.24 -8.45
C PHE A 13 28.64 2.76 -9.42
N ILE A 14 28.88 3.94 -10.02
CA ILE A 14 27.96 4.54 -11.02
C ILE A 14 27.84 3.67 -12.29
N LYS A 15 28.84 2.83 -12.58
CA LYS A 15 28.91 1.95 -13.77
C LYS A 15 28.36 0.54 -13.52
N LEU A 16 27.94 0.21 -12.30
CA LEU A 16 27.38 -1.10 -11.99
C LEU A 16 26.09 -1.34 -12.78
N SER A 17 25.97 -2.55 -13.35
CA SER A 17 24.74 -2.95 -14.02
C SER A 17 23.60 -3.11 -13.00
N VAL A 18 22.35 -2.93 -13.45
CA VAL A 18 21.13 -3.14 -12.64
C VAL A 18 21.17 -4.48 -11.92
N LYS A 19 21.53 -5.56 -12.63
CA LYS A 19 21.68 -6.90 -12.04
C LYS A 19 22.65 -6.89 -10.86
N LYS A 20 23.79 -6.21 -10.99
CA LYS A 20 24.79 -6.15 -9.92
C LYS A 20 24.35 -5.30 -8.74
N LEU A 21 23.62 -4.19 -8.99
CA LEU A 21 23.01 -3.38 -7.94
C LEU A 21 21.99 -4.19 -7.14
N ASN A 22 21.12 -4.96 -7.83
CA ASN A 22 20.14 -5.82 -7.19
C ASN A 22 20.78 -6.94 -6.35
N GLU A 23 21.86 -7.58 -6.84
CA GLU A 23 22.65 -8.56 -6.08
C GLU A 23 23.24 -7.96 -4.79
N LEU A 24 23.54 -6.66 -4.79
CA LEU A 24 24.03 -5.92 -3.62
C LEU A 24 22.89 -5.38 -2.73
N GLY A 25 21.61 -5.62 -3.08
CA GLY A 25 20.46 -5.08 -2.35
C GLY A 25 20.25 -3.58 -2.55
N LEU A 26 20.76 -3.02 -3.64
CA LEU A 26 20.71 -1.59 -3.94
C LEU A 26 19.72 -1.30 -5.06
N ARG A 27 19.06 -0.13 -4.99
CA ARG A 27 18.04 0.30 -5.95
C ARG A 27 18.68 0.84 -7.23
N ASP A 28 18.02 0.57 -8.36
CA ASP A 28 18.35 1.17 -9.64
C ASP A 28 17.81 2.60 -9.73
N LYS A 29 18.53 3.46 -10.46
CA LYS A 29 18.12 4.85 -10.73
C LYS A 29 17.55 5.04 -12.13
N THR A 30 17.40 3.99 -12.93
CA THR A 30 16.89 4.10 -14.31
C THR A 30 15.39 4.42 -14.28
N LYS A 31 15.00 5.47 -15.02
CA LYS A 31 13.60 5.85 -15.18
C LYS A 31 12.91 4.86 -16.12
N THR A 32 12.01 4.05 -15.60
CA THR A 32 11.14 3.20 -16.43
C THR A 32 9.89 3.99 -16.83
N LYS A 33 9.34 3.69 -18.00
CA LYS A 33 8.16 4.36 -18.55
C LYS A 33 6.91 3.79 -17.87
N LEU A 34 6.27 4.57 -17.02
CA LEU A 34 5.03 4.21 -16.35
C LEU A 34 3.83 4.40 -17.31
N THR A 35 2.89 3.48 -17.29
CA THR A 35 1.67 3.53 -18.11
C THR A 35 0.57 4.30 -17.38
N VAL A 36 -0.06 5.25 -18.08
CA VAL A 36 -1.25 5.94 -17.59
C VAL A 36 -2.48 5.14 -18.02
N PRO A 37 -3.43 4.82 -17.12
CA PRO A 37 -4.64 4.13 -17.51
C PRO A 37 -5.50 5.01 -18.43
N GLU A 38 -6.02 4.43 -19.50
CA GLU A 38 -7.14 5.04 -20.21
C GLU A 38 -8.37 5.04 -19.28
N ILE A 39 -9.12 6.15 -19.27
CA ILE A 39 -10.38 6.24 -18.54
C ILE A 39 -11.35 5.28 -19.21
N ARG A 40 -11.56 4.09 -18.60
CA ARG A 40 -12.49 3.09 -19.11
C ARG A 40 -13.86 3.30 -18.46
N SER A 41 -14.91 3.37 -19.28
CA SER A 41 -16.28 3.29 -18.81
C SER A 41 -16.58 1.83 -18.44
N GLY A 42 -16.93 1.54 -17.19
CA GLY A 42 -17.37 0.19 -16.79
C GLY A 42 -16.52 -0.51 -15.74
N GLY A 43 -15.59 0.17 -15.05
CA GLY A 43 -14.89 -0.41 -13.91
C GLY A 43 -15.81 -0.64 -12.72
N SER A 44 -15.49 -1.65 -11.89
CA SER A 44 -16.30 -2.03 -10.74
C SER A 44 -16.42 -0.91 -9.68
N LEU A 45 -15.34 -0.15 -9.43
CA LEU A 45 -15.36 1.06 -8.59
C LEU A 45 -15.39 2.30 -9.48
N ASN A 46 -16.49 3.05 -9.40
CA ASN A 46 -16.70 4.25 -10.21
C ASN A 46 -16.70 5.50 -9.30
N VAL A 47 -15.73 6.38 -9.50
CA VAL A 47 -15.63 7.67 -8.85
C VAL A 47 -16.21 8.72 -9.78
N LYS A 48 -17.47 9.12 -9.56
CA LYS A 48 -18.10 10.20 -10.33
C LYS A 48 -17.56 11.56 -9.91
N ASN A 49 -17.36 11.73 -8.61
CA ASN A 49 -16.81 12.97 -8.07
C ASN A 49 -16.09 12.70 -6.74
N ILE A 50 -14.92 13.32 -6.56
CA ILE A 50 -14.28 13.60 -5.27
C ILE A 50 -13.88 15.06 -5.29
N GLU A 51 -14.36 15.84 -4.35
CA GLU A 51 -13.98 17.24 -4.12
C GLU A 51 -13.52 17.39 -2.67
N PHE A 52 -12.31 17.86 -2.48
CA PHE A 52 -11.74 18.19 -1.19
C PHE A 52 -10.97 19.50 -1.29
N LYS A 53 -11.29 20.48 -0.43
CA LYS A 53 -10.57 21.75 -0.33
C LYS A 53 -9.67 21.75 0.89
N PHE A 54 -8.41 22.09 0.70
CA PHE A 54 -7.47 22.26 1.81
C PHE A 54 -7.81 23.56 2.58
N ASN A 55 -7.73 23.51 3.92
CA ASN A 55 -8.01 24.68 4.74
C ASN A 55 -6.96 25.78 4.49
N GLY A 56 -7.45 27.01 4.20
CA GLY A 56 -6.59 28.20 4.05
C GLY A 56 -5.80 28.29 2.74
N ILE A 57 -6.09 27.44 1.77
CA ILE A 57 -5.46 27.46 0.44
C ILE A 57 -6.55 27.31 -0.62
N ASP A 58 -6.46 28.06 -1.72
CA ASP A 58 -7.40 27.93 -2.86
C ASP A 58 -7.20 26.63 -3.65
N GLU A 59 -6.19 25.84 -3.32
CA GLU A 59 -5.94 24.54 -3.93
C GLU A 59 -6.82 23.45 -3.28
N GLY A 60 -7.25 22.51 -4.10
CA GLY A 60 -8.08 21.38 -3.70
C GLY A 60 -7.77 20.13 -4.53
N LEU A 61 -8.32 19.02 -4.09
CA LEU A 61 -8.31 17.77 -4.83
C LEU A 61 -9.64 17.62 -5.56
N PHE A 62 -9.56 17.42 -6.88
CA PHE A 62 -10.73 17.26 -7.74
C PHE A 62 -10.54 16.06 -8.64
N PHE A 63 -11.37 15.03 -8.45
CA PHE A 63 -11.41 13.82 -9.28
C PHE A 63 -12.81 13.64 -9.84
N LYS A 64 -12.92 13.39 -11.14
CA LYS A 64 -14.23 13.16 -11.79
C LYS A 64 -14.15 12.06 -12.83
N ASN A 65 -15.18 11.21 -12.85
CA ASN A 65 -15.43 10.21 -13.90
C ASN A 65 -14.25 9.24 -14.10
N ILE A 66 -13.71 8.70 -13.01
CA ILE A 66 -12.65 7.70 -13.05
C ILE A 66 -13.21 6.36 -12.62
N SER A 67 -12.83 5.29 -13.33
CA SER A 67 -13.24 3.93 -13.05
C SER A 67 -12.03 3.04 -12.78
N PHE A 68 -12.20 2.13 -11.84
CA PHE A 68 -11.17 1.17 -11.41
C PHE A 68 -11.72 -0.24 -11.53
N GLU A 69 -10.92 -1.16 -12.06
CA GLU A 69 -11.29 -2.55 -12.27
C GLU A 69 -10.88 -3.41 -11.07
N MET A 70 -11.71 -4.40 -10.71
CA MET A 70 -11.34 -5.43 -9.74
C MET A 70 -10.13 -6.22 -10.21
N GLY A 71 -9.36 -6.77 -9.27
CA GLY A 71 -8.16 -7.55 -9.56
C GLY A 71 -7.00 -6.73 -10.09
N LYS A 72 -7.00 -5.40 -9.89
CA LYS A 72 -5.95 -4.50 -10.38
C LYS A 72 -5.29 -3.72 -9.27
N ILE A 73 -4.01 -3.41 -9.49
CA ILE A 73 -3.17 -2.57 -8.63
C ILE A 73 -2.95 -1.23 -9.32
N TYR A 74 -3.34 -0.16 -8.65
CA TYR A 74 -3.20 1.23 -9.11
C TYR A 74 -2.15 1.97 -8.29
N GLY A 75 -1.02 2.31 -8.93
CA GLY A 75 0.00 3.18 -8.35
C GLY A 75 -0.43 4.65 -8.47
N ILE A 76 -0.27 5.41 -7.41
CA ILE A 76 -0.56 6.85 -7.38
C ILE A 76 0.75 7.60 -7.15
N VAL A 77 1.14 8.41 -8.13
CA VAL A 77 2.36 9.20 -8.11
C VAL A 77 2.06 10.69 -8.17
N GLY A 78 2.96 11.50 -7.67
CA GLY A 78 2.83 12.96 -7.71
C GLY A 78 3.80 13.64 -6.76
N LYS A 79 3.96 14.95 -6.89
CA LYS A 79 4.83 15.73 -6.01
C LYS A 79 4.32 15.68 -4.55
N ASN A 80 5.24 15.86 -3.59
CA ASN A 80 4.84 15.97 -2.19
C ASN A 80 3.90 17.17 -2.00
N GLY A 81 2.91 17.00 -1.12
CA GLY A 81 1.87 18.02 -0.88
C GLY A 81 0.72 18.06 -1.90
N LYS A 82 0.76 17.29 -3.00
CA LYS A 82 -0.31 17.27 -4.02
C LYS A 82 -1.56 16.46 -3.62
N GLY A 83 -1.64 15.97 -2.39
CA GLY A 83 -2.85 15.35 -1.87
C GLY A 83 -2.97 13.85 -2.10
N LYS A 84 -1.89 13.12 -2.37
CA LYS A 84 -1.89 11.66 -2.56
C LYS A 84 -2.56 10.91 -1.39
N SER A 85 -2.04 11.12 -0.18
CA SER A 85 -2.62 10.50 1.04
C SER A 85 -4.03 11.01 1.33
N THR A 86 -4.34 12.26 0.96
CA THR A 86 -5.70 12.82 1.07
C THR A 86 -6.65 12.10 0.12
N LEU A 87 -6.22 11.81 -1.11
CA LEU A 87 -7.01 11.02 -2.07
C LEU A 87 -7.31 9.62 -1.51
N LEU A 88 -6.31 8.93 -0.95
CA LEU A 88 -6.55 7.63 -0.30
C LEU A 88 -7.60 7.76 0.81
N ARG A 89 -7.46 8.74 1.71
CA ARG A 89 -8.44 8.98 2.78
C ARG A 89 -9.84 9.31 2.27
N CYS A 90 -9.94 10.06 1.16
CA CYS A 90 -11.24 10.31 0.52
C CYS A 90 -11.84 9.01 -0.05
N LEU A 91 -11.05 8.18 -0.73
CA LEU A 91 -11.50 6.90 -1.29
C LEU A 91 -11.94 5.93 -0.19
N VAL A 92 -11.18 5.80 0.90
CA VAL A 92 -11.55 5.01 2.09
C VAL A 92 -12.83 5.52 2.76
N GLY A 93 -13.09 6.83 2.71
CA GLY A 93 -14.21 7.48 3.40
C GLY A 93 -13.85 8.07 4.76
N CYS A 94 -12.55 8.10 5.13
CA CYS A 94 -12.07 8.68 6.39
C CYS A 94 -12.05 10.22 6.37
N GLU A 95 -12.04 10.85 5.19
CA GLU A 95 -12.02 12.31 5.08
C GLU A 95 -13.43 12.88 5.20
N ARG A 96 -13.74 13.47 6.38
CA ARG A 96 -15.09 13.96 6.68
C ARG A 96 -15.54 15.11 5.80
N LYS A 97 -14.62 16.01 5.40
CA LYS A 97 -14.92 17.22 4.64
C LYS A 97 -15.02 17.00 3.14
N SER A 98 -14.65 15.81 2.63
CA SER A 98 -14.78 15.51 1.20
C SER A 98 -16.23 15.44 0.78
N LYS A 99 -16.54 16.01 -0.40
CA LYS A 99 -17.78 15.76 -1.13
C LYS A 99 -17.47 14.69 -2.16
N ASP A 100 -18.07 13.54 -2.02
CA ASP A 100 -17.77 12.40 -2.87
C ASP A 100 -19.04 11.69 -3.36
N GLU A 101 -18.93 11.16 -4.57
CA GLU A 101 -19.94 10.31 -5.20
C GLU A 101 -19.24 9.11 -5.82
N ILE A 102 -19.27 7.98 -5.09
CA ILE A 102 -18.53 6.76 -5.40
C ILE A 102 -19.49 5.57 -5.42
N TYR A 103 -19.32 4.71 -6.41
CA TYR A 103 -20.14 3.53 -6.66
C TYR A 103 -19.27 2.30 -6.77
N LEU A 104 -19.71 1.18 -6.22
CA LEU A 104 -19.13 -0.15 -6.42
C LEU A 104 -20.19 -1.05 -7.04
N ASP A 105 -19.90 -1.64 -8.19
CA ASP A 105 -20.82 -2.48 -8.95
C ASP A 105 -22.20 -1.82 -9.14
N GLY A 106 -22.20 -0.53 -9.47
CA GLY A 106 -23.41 0.28 -9.67
C GLY A 106 -24.13 0.75 -8.40
N LYS A 107 -23.75 0.27 -7.21
CA LYS A 107 -24.33 0.68 -5.95
C LYS A 107 -23.54 1.86 -5.34
N ARG A 108 -24.24 2.94 -5.01
CA ARG A 108 -23.63 4.08 -4.31
C ARG A 108 -23.16 3.68 -2.93
N LEU A 109 -21.92 4.02 -2.60
CA LEU A 109 -21.31 3.76 -1.30
C LEU A 109 -21.31 5.03 -0.44
N SER A 110 -21.83 4.94 0.79
CA SER A 110 -21.58 5.94 1.81
C SER A 110 -20.13 5.87 2.31
N LYS A 111 -19.67 6.90 3.04
CA LYS A 111 -18.35 6.86 3.71
C LYS A 111 -18.24 5.67 4.67
N ALA A 112 -19.28 5.40 5.44
CA ALA A 112 -19.32 4.28 6.36
C ALA A 112 -19.25 2.91 5.65
N ASP A 113 -19.89 2.77 4.48
CA ASP A 113 -19.81 1.54 3.69
C ASP A 113 -18.38 1.32 3.18
N ARG A 114 -17.71 2.39 2.69
CA ARG A 114 -16.34 2.30 2.22
C ARG A 114 -15.36 1.91 3.32
N ILE A 115 -15.48 2.52 4.51
CA ILE A 115 -14.64 2.15 5.67
C ILE A 115 -14.77 0.66 6.00
N LYS A 116 -15.97 0.11 5.94
CA LYS A 116 -16.23 -1.32 6.27
C LYS A 116 -15.59 -2.30 5.30
N ILE A 117 -15.46 -1.92 4.03
CA ILE A 117 -14.91 -2.79 2.96
C ILE A 117 -13.46 -2.47 2.61
N SER A 118 -12.84 -1.53 3.33
CA SER A 118 -11.49 -1.05 3.08
C SER A 118 -10.51 -1.47 4.16
N SER A 119 -9.26 -1.70 3.76
CA SER A 119 -8.10 -1.73 4.66
C SER A 119 -7.07 -0.70 4.20
N LEU A 120 -6.46 0.01 5.14
CA LEU A 120 -5.48 1.05 4.87
C LEU A 120 -4.20 0.78 5.67
N VAL A 121 -3.06 0.69 4.97
CA VAL A 121 -1.72 0.76 5.57
C VAL A 121 -1.24 2.20 5.47
N MET A 122 -1.00 2.81 6.61
CA MET A 122 -0.48 4.17 6.70
C MET A 122 1.05 4.18 6.60
N GLN A 123 1.61 5.32 6.19
CA GLN A 123 3.05 5.52 6.12
C GLN A 123 3.76 5.25 7.45
N ASP A 124 3.18 5.71 8.56
CA ASP A 124 3.65 5.38 9.91
C ASP A 124 2.79 4.28 10.52
N VAL A 125 3.29 3.05 10.45
CA VAL A 125 2.61 1.86 10.98
C VAL A 125 2.48 1.85 12.51
N ASN A 126 3.27 2.65 13.24
CA ASN A 126 3.17 2.72 14.71
C ASN A 126 1.81 3.23 15.16
N HIS A 127 1.13 4.05 14.35
CA HIS A 127 -0.22 4.54 14.63
C HIS A 127 -1.33 3.51 14.37
N GLN A 128 -0.98 2.29 13.94
CA GLN A 128 -1.93 1.24 13.58
C GLN A 128 -1.81 -0.03 14.45
N LEU A 129 -0.90 -0.04 15.42
CA LEU A 129 -0.63 -1.18 16.31
C LEU A 129 -1.19 -0.88 17.70
N PHE A 130 -2.22 -1.60 18.10
CA PHE A 130 -3.02 -1.29 19.29
C PHE A 130 -3.09 -2.40 20.34
N THR A 131 -2.71 -3.64 19.97
CA THR A 131 -2.85 -4.81 20.83
C THR A 131 -1.56 -5.15 21.57
N ASP A 132 -1.68 -6.05 22.55
CA ASP A 132 -0.56 -6.48 23.39
C ASP A 132 0.28 -7.59 22.76
N SER A 133 -0.16 -8.18 21.63
CA SER A 133 0.54 -9.25 20.95
C SER A 133 0.38 -9.19 19.43
N VAL A 134 1.38 -9.70 18.70
CA VAL A 134 1.36 -9.78 17.22
C VAL A 134 0.16 -10.61 16.75
N ILE A 135 -0.11 -11.77 17.37
CA ILE A 135 -1.24 -12.60 16.99
C ILE A 135 -2.57 -11.89 17.25
N GLY A 136 -2.68 -11.14 18.34
CA GLY A 136 -3.83 -10.31 18.65
C GLY A 136 -4.03 -9.19 17.62
N GLU A 137 -2.95 -8.56 17.16
CA GLU A 137 -3.00 -7.50 16.15
C GLU A 137 -3.47 -8.04 14.79
N VAL A 138 -2.92 -9.17 14.35
CA VAL A 138 -3.29 -9.79 13.07
C VAL A 138 -4.73 -10.31 13.10
N GLY A 139 -5.18 -10.87 14.24
CA GLY A 139 -6.55 -11.34 14.44
C GLY A 139 -7.58 -10.25 14.69
N LEU A 140 -7.15 -8.99 14.86
CA LEU A 140 -8.06 -7.91 15.27
C LEU A 140 -9.14 -7.62 14.21
N GLY A 141 -10.40 -7.69 14.65
CA GLY A 141 -11.56 -7.40 13.79
C GLY A 141 -11.99 -8.54 12.87
N ILE A 142 -11.37 -9.71 12.98
CA ILE A 142 -11.78 -10.92 12.27
C ILE A 142 -12.82 -11.62 13.13
N LYS A 143 -14.03 -11.78 12.58
CA LYS A 143 -15.08 -12.58 13.25
C LYS A 143 -14.70 -14.05 13.16
N ASN A 144 -14.60 -14.73 14.32
CA ASN A 144 -14.22 -16.14 14.40
C ASN A 144 -12.89 -16.44 13.69
N ALA A 145 -11.85 -15.60 13.95
CA ALA A 145 -10.52 -15.88 13.45
C ALA A 145 -10.15 -17.30 13.86
N GLU A 146 -10.10 -18.21 12.89
CA GLU A 146 -9.49 -19.51 13.09
C GLU A 146 -8.02 -19.24 13.41
N ILE A 147 -7.63 -19.49 14.65
CA ILE A 147 -6.27 -19.23 15.15
C ILE A 147 -5.25 -19.86 14.20
N ASP A 148 -5.52 -21.05 13.69
CA ASP A 148 -4.68 -21.76 12.75
C ASP A 148 -4.43 -20.97 11.46
N TYR A 149 -5.44 -20.28 10.94
CA TYR A 149 -5.29 -19.44 9.75
C TYR A 149 -4.40 -18.22 10.02
N VAL A 150 -4.58 -17.55 11.16
CA VAL A 150 -3.71 -16.43 11.56
C VAL A 150 -2.26 -16.91 11.74
N GLU A 151 -2.05 -18.05 12.40
CA GLU A 151 -0.71 -18.63 12.58
C GLU A 151 -0.06 -18.98 11.24
N ASP A 152 -0.81 -19.48 10.27
CA ASP A 152 -0.27 -19.79 8.93
C ASP A 152 0.15 -18.52 8.20
N ILE A 153 -0.59 -17.41 8.32
CA ILE A 153 -0.17 -16.10 7.80
C ILE A 153 1.10 -15.62 8.50
N LEU A 154 1.17 -15.75 9.83
CA LEU A 154 2.36 -15.37 10.59
C LEU A 154 3.60 -16.19 10.18
N LYS A 155 3.46 -17.49 9.91
CA LYS A 155 4.55 -18.35 9.38
C LYS A 155 5.03 -17.87 8.02
N LYS A 156 4.11 -17.57 7.09
CA LYS A 156 4.45 -17.05 5.75
C LYS A 156 5.24 -15.74 5.80
N LEU A 157 5.01 -14.92 6.83
CA LEU A 157 5.60 -13.60 6.96
C LEU A 157 6.82 -13.56 7.89
N ASP A 158 7.33 -14.70 8.32
CA ASP A 158 8.44 -14.82 9.30
C ASP A 158 8.15 -14.06 10.60
N LEU A 159 6.91 -14.16 11.10
CA LEU A 159 6.44 -13.51 12.32
C LEU A 159 6.00 -14.49 13.39
N TYR A 160 5.95 -15.80 13.10
CA TYR A 160 5.38 -16.80 14.00
C TYR A 160 6.10 -16.87 15.36
N GLU A 161 7.43 -16.83 15.36
CA GLU A 161 8.24 -16.82 16.59
C GLU A 161 8.07 -15.53 17.42
N LEU A 162 7.44 -14.51 16.83
CA LEU A 162 7.18 -13.23 17.47
C LEU A 162 5.70 -13.06 17.84
N LYS A 163 4.87 -14.10 17.69
CA LYS A 163 3.42 -13.99 17.81
C LYS A 163 2.93 -13.47 19.16
N ASP A 164 3.66 -13.79 20.23
CA ASP A 164 3.33 -13.37 21.60
C ASP A 164 4.04 -12.08 22.02
N CYS A 165 4.91 -11.51 21.16
CA CYS A 165 5.60 -10.26 21.43
C CYS A 165 4.67 -9.07 21.30
N HIS A 166 4.92 -8.02 22.09
CA HIS A 166 4.22 -6.76 21.93
C HIS A 166 4.62 -6.09 20.59
N PRO A 167 3.68 -5.69 19.72
CA PRO A 167 3.99 -5.17 18.39
C PRO A 167 4.97 -3.98 18.40
N MET A 168 4.91 -3.14 19.44
CA MET A 168 5.81 -1.98 19.54
C MET A 168 7.27 -2.35 19.80
N SER A 169 7.58 -3.57 20.27
CA SER A 169 8.96 -4.05 20.46
C SER A 169 9.65 -4.49 19.17
N LEU A 170 8.89 -4.62 18.09
CA LEU A 170 9.37 -5.10 16.80
C LEU A 170 10.18 -4.04 16.03
N SER A 171 11.06 -4.48 15.12
CA SER A 171 11.71 -3.61 14.15
C SER A 171 10.68 -3.00 13.17
N GLY A 172 11.03 -1.89 12.51
CA GLY A 172 10.14 -1.23 11.55
C GLY A 172 9.62 -2.16 10.45
N GLY A 173 10.50 -2.99 9.86
CA GLY A 173 10.12 -3.96 8.85
C GLY A 173 9.21 -5.08 9.40
N GLN A 174 9.43 -5.53 10.64
CA GLN A 174 8.55 -6.49 11.29
C GLN A 174 7.16 -5.90 11.56
N LYS A 175 7.09 -4.66 12.10
CA LYS A 175 5.82 -3.94 12.29
C LYS A 175 5.03 -3.81 11.00
N GLN A 176 5.71 -3.48 9.90
CA GLN A 176 5.06 -3.37 8.60
C GLN A 176 4.51 -4.72 8.13
N ARG A 177 5.25 -5.82 8.30
CA ARG A 177 4.75 -7.15 8.01
C ARG A 177 3.55 -7.53 8.88
N VAL A 178 3.51 -7.13 10.16
CA VAL A 178 2.34 -7.35 11.04
C VAL A 178 1.10 -6.64 10.49
N VAL A 179 1.22 -5.36 10.08
CA VAL A 179 0.09 -4.62 9.51
C VAL A 179 -0.36 -5.26 8.18
N ILE A 180 0.56 -5.71 7.32
CA ILE A 180 0.20 -6.43 6.09
C ILE A 180 -0.47 -7.78 6.41
N ALA A 181 0.03 -8.53 7.41
CA ALA A 181 -0.60 -9.76 7.89
C ALA A 181 -2.06 -9.54 8.29
N SER A 182 -2.34 -8.44 9.01
CA SER A 182 -3.71 -8.11 9.41
C SER A 182 -4.63 -7.81 8.21
N ILE A 183 -4.08 -7.36 7.10
CA ILE A 183 -4.83 -7.14 5.85
C ILE A 183 -5.09 -8.46 5.12
N LEU A 184 -4.09 -9.35 5.03
CA LEU A 184 -4.24 -10.67 4.42
C LEU A 184 -5.33 -11.51 5.12
N CYS A 185 -5.49 -11.30 6.41
CA CYS A 185 -6.54 -11.95 7.19
C CYS A 185 -7.94 -11.35 7.01
N LYS A 186 -8.07 -10.20 6.32
CA LYS A 186 -9.35 -9.51 6.09
C LYS A 186 -9.78 -9.63 4.64
N ASP A 187 -11.03 -9.99 4.39
CA ASP A 187 -11.63 -10.00 3.05
C ASP A 187 -12.06 -8.57 2.64
N SER A 188 -11.08 -7.69 2.44
CA SER A 188 -11.34 -6.30 2.07
C SER A 188 -11.42 -6.14 0.56
N LYS A 189 -12.45 -5.41 0.08
CA LYS A 189 -12.63 -5.11 -1.35
C LYS A 189 -11.74 -3.98 -1.86
N LEU A 190 -11.35 -3.06 -0.97
CA LEU A 190 -10.51 -1.92 -1.29
C LEU A 190 -9.30 -1.92 -0.35
N LEU A 191 -8.11 -2.05 -0.92
CA LEU A 191 -6.86 -2.07 -0.17
C LEU A 191 -6.04 -0.83 -0.52
N PHE A 192 -5.55 -0.14 0.49
CA PHE A 192 -4.81 1.10 0.35
C PHE A 192 -3.47 1.02 1.07
N PHE A 193 -2.40 1.40 0.37
CA PHE A 193 -1.05 1.43 0.91
C PHE A 193 -0.46 2.83 0.70
N ASP A 194 -0.11 3.51 1.78
CA ASP A 194 0.49 4.84 1.73
C ASP A 194 1.99 4.74 2.04
N GLU A 195 2.84 4.88 1.00
CA GLU A 195 4.30 4.80 1.05
C GLU A 195 4.85 3.52 1.73
N PRO A 196 4.39 2.30 1.33
CA PRO A 196 4.67 1.06 2.07
C PRO A 196 6.14 0.64 2.05
N THR A 197 6.97 1.21 1.20
CA THR A 197 8.41 0.88 1.06
C THR A 197 9.34 2.01 1.43
N SER A 198 8.80 3.07 2.07
CA SER A 198 9.60 4.25 2.43
C SER A 198 10.78 3.88 3.34
N GLY A 199 11.99 4.30 2.95
CA GLY A 199 13.21 4.06 3.73
C GLY A 199 13.75 2.63 3.67
N MET A 200 13.19 1.74 2.83
CA MET A 200 13.66 0.36 2.69
C MET A 200 14.77 0.21 1.64
N ASP A 201 15.63 -0.77 1.85
CA ASP A 201 16.54 -1.25 0.82
C ASP A 201 15.78 -2.09 -0.23
N PHE A 202 16.50 -2.49 -1.28
CA PHE A 202 15.92 -3.24 -2.40
C PHE A 202 15.30 -4.58 -1.97
N TYR A 203 15.97 -5.35 -1.09
CA TYR A 203 15.47 -6.67 -0.66
C TYR A 203 14.17 -6.55 0.13
N ASN A 204 14.13 -5.60 1.08
CA ASN A 204 12.93 -5.35 1.87
C ASN A 204 11.79 -4.82 0.99
N MET A 205 12.08 -3.94 0.02
CA MET A 205 11.12 -3.47 -0.97
C MET A 205 10.51 -4.64 -1.77
N MET A 206 11.34 -5.57 -2.27
CA MET A 206 10.85 -6.73 -3.02
C MET A 206 9.99 -7.66 -2.16
N ASN A 207 10.36 -7.86 -0.90
CA ASN A 207 9.54 -8.65 0.03
C ASN A 207 8.16 -8.01 0.22
N ILE A 208 8.09 -6.70 0.45
CA ILE A 208 6.81 -5.99 0.56
C ILE A 208 6.01 -6.05 -0.75
N SER A 209 6.68 -5.93 -1.90
CA SER A 209 6.04 -6.08 -3.22
C SER A 209 5.36 -7.45 -3.36
N ASN A 210 6.05 -8.53 -2.99
CA ASN A 210 5.51 -9.88 -3.02
C ASN A 210 4.30 -10.03 -2.07
N LEU A 211 4.39 -9.50 -0.84
CA LEU A 211 3.30 -9.55 0.13
C LEU A 211 2.06 -8.79 -0.34
N ILE A 212 2.24 -7.60 -0.95
CA ILE A 212 1.11 -6.86 -1.52
C ILE A 212 0.51 -7.62 -2.71
N ASN A 213 1.33 -8.28 -3.54
CA ASN A 213 0.83 -9.13 -4.61
C ASN A 213 0.02 -10.32 -4.08
N GLU A 214 0.38 -10.90 -2.94
CA GLU A 214 -0.42 -11.96 -2.29
C GLU A 214 -1.79 -11.43 -1.80
N CYS A 215 -1.90 -10.13 -1.46
CA CYS A 215 -3.18 -9.51 -1.14
C CYS A 215 -4.10 -9.36 -2.38
N LYS A 216 -3.56 -9.43 -3.61
CA LYS A 216 -4.31 -9.23 -4.85
C LYS A 216 -5.21 -10.43 -5.13
N THR A 217 -6.50 -10.17 -5.26
CA THR A 217 -7.52 -11.14 -5.64
C THR A 217 -8.39 -10.58 -6.77
N ASN A 218 -9.16 -11.43 -7.44
CA ASN A 218 -10.12 -10.97 -8.45
C ASN A 218 -11.28 -10.12 -7.85
N ASN A 219 -11.42 -10.11 -6.52
CA ASN A 219 -12.52 -9.45 -5.81
C ASN A 219 -12.10 -8.17 -5.10
N ASN A 220 -10.85 -7.70 -5.28
CA ASN A 220 -10.40 -6.47 -4.65
C ASN A 220 -9.69 -5.53 -5.62
N ILE A 221 -9.54 -4.28 -5.20
CA ILE A 221 -8.76 -3.25 -5.89
C ILE A 221 -7.70 -2.77 -4.91
N ILE A 222 -6.46 -2.66 -5.38
CA ILE A 222 -5.34 -2.20 -4.57
C ILE A 222 -4.88 -0.82 -5.07
N PHE A 223 -4.76 0.12 -4.15
CA PHE A 223 -4.22 1.46 -4.39
C PHE A 223 -2.92 1.65 -3.61
N ILE A 224 -1.86 2.07 -4.29
CA ILE A 224 -0.54 2.26 -3.69
C ILE A 224 -0.08 3.68 -3.99
N VAL A 225 0.11 4.48 -2.96
CA VAL A 225 0.86 5.74 -3.07
C VAL A 225 2.32 5.43 -2.87
N SER A 226 3.16 5.77 -3.83
CA SER A 226 4.61 5.74 -3.67
C SER A 226 5.31 6.73 -4.60
N HIS A 227 6.47 7.21 -4.18
CA HIS A 227 7.39 7.97 -5.02
C HIS A 227 8.50 7.08 -5.60
N ASP A 228 8.55 5.81 -5.19
CA ASP A 228 9.51 4.82 -5.67
C ASP A 228 9.03 4.20 -6.98
N GLN A 229 9.63 4.63 -8.10
CA GLN A 229 9.27 4.16 -9.43
C GLN A 229 9.62 2.68 -9.64
N GLU A 230 10.73 2.20 -9.06
CA GLU A 230 11.15 0.81 -9.19
C GLU A 230 10.15 -0.13 -8.53
N PHE A 231 9.70 0.22 -7.32
CA PHE A 231 8.64 -0.48 -6.62
C PHE A 231 7.35 -0.52 -7.43
N LEU A 232 6.86 0.64 -7.90
CA LEU A 232 5.61 0.70 -8.67
C LEU A 232 5.70 -0.07 -9.98
N ASN A 233 6.85 -0.05 -10.67
CA ASN A 233 7.07 -0.83 -11.89
C ASN A 233 7.02 -2.36 -11.64
N SER A 234 7.40 -2.79 -10.44
CA SER A 234 7.40 -4.21 -10.09
C SER A 234 6.00 -4.76 -9.79
N ILE A 235 5.03 -3.89 -9.47
CA ILE A 235 3.76 -4.33 -8.89
C ILE A 235 2.50 -3.72 -9.53
N ALA A 236 2.54 -2.46 -9.98
CA ALA A 236 1.34 -1.75 -10.42
C ALA A 236 0.92 -2.15 -11.85
N ASP A 237 -0.38 -2.44 -12.03
CA ASP A 237 -0.98 -2.63 -13.36
C ASP A 237 -1.16 -1.28 -14.08
N TYR A 238 -1.47 -0.21 -13.32
CA TYR A 238 -1.73 1.14 -13.84
C TYR A 238 -1.14 2.21 -12.94
N ILE A 239 -0.79 3.36 -13.52
CA ILE A 239 -0.29 4.51 -12.77
C ILE A 239 -1.19 5.72 -12.98
N ILE A 240 -1.50 6.41 -11.87
CA ILE A 240 -2.27 7.66 -11.82
C ILE A 240 -1.32 8.78 -11.40
N TYR A 241 -1.31 9.86 -12.14
CA TYR A 241 -0.53 11.06 -11.85
C TYR A 241 -1.41 12.14 -11.22
N LEU A 242 -0.95 12.73 -10.08
CA LEU A 242 -1.56 13.85 -9.38
C LEU A 242 -0.79 15.15 -9.59
#